data_c33e2ce175b68d4ad783a69e7ff03c7b
#
_entry.id   c33e2ce175b68d4ad783a69e7ff03c7b
#
_cell.length_a   1.000
_cell.length_b   1.000
_cell.length_c   1.000
_cell.angle_alpha   90.00
_cell.angle_beta   90.00
_cell.angle_gamma   90.00
#
_symmetry.space_group_name_H-M   'P 1'
#
loop_
_entity.id
_entity.type
_entity.pdbx_description
1 polymer ?
#
loop_
_entity_poly.entity_id
_entity_poly.type
_entity_poly.pdbx_seq_one_letter_code
_entity_poly.pdbx_strand_id
1 'polypeptide(L)'
;MEIITKKVKDLKPYERNPRRNDDAVKYVAESIEQFGFKVPIVIEGDGTVICGHTRLKAAKQLKLKEVPCIVADDLDDEQIKAFRLADNKVAEKAEWDFGFLDKELGGIFNFDMGKFGFNFMAPEVKKKNKLDTKTRKANILNLERAQFSGVGKYDIPEIQPVYQLPEVTDWIPFDFVLSDKRSAEEKSKTGVHFFRDDYKFERIWNTPEKYVEKLAEYACVLSPDFSPYGDMPMATQIFNHYRKHWVAVYMQECGLTVIPTIRASTDERSFDWYLDGEPKHSIVAISTMWVKESTEIFPIWEREYQTMIDALHPQKIFIYGKIPSNVKHENIERIENFSEKRWSEVDL
;
A
#
# COMPACT_ATOMS: atom_id res chain seq x y z
N MET A 1 -1.96 -16.61 -38.82
CA MET A 1 -1.95 -15.21 -38.33
C MET A 1 -0.58 -14.65 -38.61
N GLU A 2 -0.46 -13.64 -39.47
CA GLU A 2 0.81 -13.04 -39.89
C GLU A 2 0.95 -11.62 -39.31
N ILE A 3 2.16 -11.24 -38.90
CA ILE A 3 2.44 -9.88 -38.44
C ILE A 3 2.89 -9.07 -39.66
N ILE A 4 2.13 -8.04 -39.99
CA ILE A 4 2.44 -7.10 -41.06
C ILE A 4 2.82 -5.73 -40.51
N THR A 5 3.55 -4.93 -41.29
CA THR A 5 3.86 -3.55 -40.94
C THR A 5 2.88 -2.60 -41.62
N LYS A 6 2.27 -1.69 -40.84
CA LYS A 6 1.36 -0.65 -41.34
C LYS A 6 1.85 0.75 -40.95
N LYS A 7 1.61 1.72 -41.82
CA LYS A 7 1.90 3.12 -41.51
C LYS A 7 0.92 3.64 -40.46
N VAL A 8 1.44 4.31 -39.43
CA VAL A 8 0.60 4.85 -38.33
C VAL A 8 -0.52 5.77 -38.84
N LYS A 9 -0.29 6.51 -39.93
CA LYS A 9 -1.29 7.38 -40.54
C LYS A 9 -2.47 6.63 -41.18
N ASP A 10 -2.28 5.37 -41.56
CA ASP A 10 -3.29 4.54 -42.21
C ASP A 10 -4.14 3.77 -41.21
N LEU A 11 -3.84 3.89 -39.91
CA LEU A 11 -4.58 3.25 -38.81
C LEU A 11 -5.67 4.19 -38.28
N LYS A 12 -6.88 3.68 -38.22
CA LYS A 12 -8.07 4.39 -37.77
C LYS A 12 -8.43 3.97 -36.34
N PRO A 13 -8.43 4.86 -35.33
CA PRO A 13 -8.97 4.52 -34.03
C PRO A 13 -10.49 4.25 -34.14
N TYR A 14 -10.98 3.25 -33.40
CA TYR A 14 -12.42 3.03 -33.35
C TYR A 14 -13.11 4.13 -32.56
N GLU A 15 -14.03 4.88 -33.21
CA GLU A 15 -14.66 6.08 -32.67
C GLU A 15 -15.50 5.83 -31.40
N ARG A 16 -16.13 4.66 -31.31
CA ARG A 16 -16.99 4.29 -30.18
C ARG A 16 -16.26 3.47 -29.10
N ASN A 17 -14.94 3.65 -28.96
CA ASN A 17 -14.19 2.96 -27.92
C ASN A 17 -14.65 3.42 -26.53
N PRO A 18 -15.22 2.54 -25.68
CA PRO A 18 -15.75 2.94 -24.38
C PRO A 18 -14.65 3.19 -23.34
N ARG A 19 -13.39 2.78 -23.61
CA ARG A 19 -12.28 2.86 -22.65
C ARG A 19 -11.53 4.19 -22.77
N ARG A 20 -11.43 4.91 -21.67
CA ARG A 20 -10.54 6.07 -21.54
C ARG A 20 -9.17 5.58 -21.04
N ASN A 21 -8.13 5.85 -21.81
CA ASN A 21 -6.78 5.31 -21.57
C ASN A 21 -5.67 6.34 -21.71
N ASP A 22 -5.99 7.62 -21.60
CA ASP A 22 -5.03 8.71 -21.85
C ASP A 22 -3.89 8.69 -20.83
N ASP A 23 -4.16 8.38 -19.56
CA ASP A 23 -3.16 8.29 -18.52
C ASP A 23 -2.18 7.11 -18.72
N ALA A 24 -2.61 6.05 -19.42
CA ALA A 24 -1.77 4.89 -19.70
C ALA A 24 -0.82 5.11 -20.90
N VAL A 25 -1.07 6.13 -21.73
CA VAL A 25 -0.29 6.35 -22.97
C VAL A 25 1.19 6.58 -22.67
N LYS A 26 1.50 7.35 -21.65
CA LYS A 26 2.90 7.65 -21.24
C LYS A 26 3.69 6.40 -20.89
N TYR A 27 3.09 5.47 -20.14
CA TYR A 27 3.74 4.22 -19.73
C TYR A 27 3.96 3.28 -20.91
N VAL A 28 2.99 3.22 -21.82
CA VAL A 28 3.10 2.41 -23.05
C VAL A 28 4.13 3.03 -24.01
N ALA A 29 4.22 4.36 -24.08
CA ALA A 29 5.23 5.03 -24.89
C ALA A 29 6.64 4.73 -24.36
N GLU A 30 6.88 4.86 -23.05
CA GLU A 30 8.15 4.51 -22.42
C GLU A 30 8.53 3.04 -22.68
N SER A 31 7.57 2.12 -22.55
CA SER A 31 7.80 0.70 -22.85
C SER A 31 8.20 0.46 -24.31
N ILE A 32 7.56 1.15 -25.26
CA ILE A 32 7.88 1.04 -26.68
C ILE A 32 9.27 1.63 -26.95
N GLU A 33 9.62 2.76 -26.34
CA GLU A 33 10.93 3.39 -26.49
C GLU A 33 12.05 2.52 -25.94
N GLN A 34 11.85 1.91 -24.78
CA GLN A 34 12.86 1.11 -24.10
C GLN A 34 13.04 -0.29 -24.71
N PHE A 35 11.96 -0.96 -25.06
CA PHE A 35 11.98 -2.37 -25.48
C PHE A 35 11.61 -2.58 -26.94
N GLY A 36 11.21 -1.53 -27.64
CA GLY A 36 10.66 -1.61 -28.98
C GLY A 36 9.19 -2.06 -28.98
N PHE A 37 8.57 -2.03 -30.16
CA PHE A 37 7.17 -2.40 -30.33
C PHE A 37 7.00 -3.93 -30.34
N LYS A 38 6.83 -4.55 -29.16
CA LYS A 38 6.81 -6.02 -29.00
C LYS A 38 5.43 -6.66 -29.15
N VAL A 39 4.35 -5.91 -28.88
CA VAL A 39 2.96 -6.42 -28.94
C VAL A 39 2.21 -5.73 -30.08
N PRO A 40 1.88 -6.41 -31.19
CA PRO A 40 1.22 -5.83 -32.35
C PRO A 40 -0.13 -5.19 -32.04
N ILE A 41 -0.59 -4.29 -32.91
CA ILE A 41 -1.95 -3.72 -32.90
C ILE A 41 -2.84 -4.66 -33.72
N VAL A 42 -3.99 -5.06 -33.19
CA VAL A 42 -4.97 -5.85 -33.96
C VAL A 42 -5.92 -4.91 -34.69
N ILE A 43 -6.07 -5.13 -35.98
CA ILE A 43 -6.83 -4.25 -36.89
C ILE A 43 -7.81 -5.05 -37.77
N GLU A 44 -8.84 -4.38 -38.25
CA GLU A 44 -9.69 -4.84 -39.35
C GLU A 44 -8.97 -4.66 -40.69
N GLY A 45 -9.47 -5.27 -41.76
CA GLY A 45 -8.87 -5.17 -43.10
C GLY A 45 -8.76 -3.74 -43.62
N ASP A 46 -9.65 -2.85 -43.22
CA ASP A 46 -9.66 -1.42 -43.58
C ASP A 46 -8.72 -0.53 -42.71
N GLY A 47 -8.02 -1.13 -41.75
CA GLY A 47 -7.11 -0.45 -40.83
C GLY A 47 -7.77 0.09 -39.56
N THR A 48 -9.04 -0.21 -39.29
CA THR A 48 -9.71 0.15 -38.04
C THR A 48 -9.17 -0.70 -36.89
N VAL A 49 -8.81 -0.04 -35.78
CA VAL A 49 -8.20 -0.70 -34.63
C VAL A 49 -9.24 -1.48 -33.82
N ILE A 50 -9.00 -2.75 -33.61
CA ILE A 50 -9.78 -3.63 -32.73
C ILE A 50 -9.20 -3.57 -31.32
N CYS A 51 -7.90 -3.93 -31.16
CA CYS A 51 -7.19 -3.93 -29.89
C CYS A 51 -5.86 -3.17 -30.01
N GLY A 52 -5.48 -2.42 -28.96
CA GLY A 52 -4.22 -1.68 -28.94
C GLY A 52 -4.34 -0.17 -29.17
N HIS A 53 -5.47 0.44 -28.87
CA HIS A 53 -5.69 1.88 -29.00
C HIS A 53 -4.65 2.72 -28.22
N THR A 54 -4.24 2.27 -27.02
CA THR A 54 -3.18 2.91 -26.22
C THR A 54 -1.83 2.85 -26.95
N ARG A 55 -1.52 1.70 -27.58
CA ARG A 55 -0.30 1.52 -28.37
C ARG A 55 -0.29 2.41 -29.62
N LEU A 56 -1.44 2.60 -30.28
CA LEU A 56 -1.56 3.54 -31.39
C LEU A 56 -1.34 5.00 -30.94
N LYS A 57 -1.91 5.39 -29.80
CA LYS A 57 -1.68 6.73 -29.23
C LYS A 57 -0.20 6.94 -28.86
N ALA A 58 0.43 5.94 -28.22
CA ALA A 58 1.84 5.96 -27.88
C ALA A 58 2.75 6.07 -29.12
N ALA A 59 2.43 5.28 -30.18
CA ALA A 59 3.16 5.35 -31.47
C ALA A 59 3.07 6.75 -32.10
N LYS A 60 1.91 7.40 -32.03
CA LYS A 60 1.73 8.78 -32.50
C LYS A 60 2.53 9.78 -31.66
N GLN A 61 2.56 9.63 -30.34
CA GLN A 61 3.36 10.46 -29.43
C GLN A 61 4.84 10.32 -29.72
N LEU A 62 5.33 9.10 -29.98
CA LEU A 62 6.71 8.79 -30.33
C LEU A 62 7.06 9.11 -31.80
N LYS A 63 6.09 9.61 -32.58
CA LYS A 63 6.24 9.93 -34.01
C LYS A 63 6.74 8.76 -34.86
N LEU A 64 6.36 7.56 -34.49
CA LEU A 64 6.70 6.36 -35.28
C LEU A 64 6.00 6.44 -36.65
N LYS A 65 6.72 6.05 -37.69
CA LYS A 65 6.17 6.03 -39.05
C LYS A 65 5.32 4.79 -39.30
N GLU A 66 5.75 3.67 -38.74
CA GLU A 66 5.18 2.34 -38.97
C GLU A 66 5.12 1.55 -37.65
N VAL A 67 4.17 0.62 -37.57
CA VAL A 67 3.96 -0.23 -36.40
C VAL A 67 3.59 -1.64 -36.85
N PRO A 68 3.91 -2.71 -36.08
CA PRO A 68 3.47 -4.06 -36.35
C PRO A 68 1.98 -4.21 -36.06
N CYS A 69 1.28 -4.86 -36.99
CA CYS A 69 -0.15 -5.11 -36.91
C CYS A 69 -0.47 -6.57 -37.23
N ILE A 70 -1.59 -7.04 -36.71
CA ILE A 70 -2.24 -8.29 -37.07
C ILE A 70 -3.59 -7.94 -37.68
N VAL A 71 -3.90 -8.45 -38.86
CA VAL A 71 -5.23 -8.31 -39.48
C VAL A 71 -6.10 -9.45 -38.97
N ALA A 72 -7.24 -9.12 -38.38
CA ALA A 72 -8.27 -10.09 -37.98
C ALA A 72 -9.29 -10.21 -39.12
N ASP A 73 -8.93 -10.96 -40.13
CA ASP A 73 -9.72 -11.25 -41.33
C ASP A 73 -10.55 -12.54 -41.20
N ASP A 74 -10.40 -13.22 -40.08
CA ASP A 74 -11.08 -14.46 -39.71
C ASP A 74 -12.30 -14.23 -38.77
N LEU A 75 -12.59 -12.97 -38.41
CA LEU A 75 -13.69 -12.60 -37.52
C LEU A 75 -14.80 -11.85 -38.30
N ASP A 76 -16.05 -12.15 -37.99
CA ASP A 76 -17.19 -11.37 -38.45
C ASP A 76 -17.40 -10.11 -37.61
N ASP A 77 -18.31 -9.23 -38.05
CA ASP A 77 -18.59 -7.92 -37.40
C ASP A 77 -19.07 -8.05 -35.94
N GLU A 78 -19.79 -9.11 -35.60
CA GLU A 78 -20.25 -9.35 -34.22
C GLU A 78 -19.09 -9.87 -33.35
N GLN A 79 -18.30 -10.78 -33.88
CA GLN A 79 -17.11 -11.29 -33.23
C GLN A 79 -16.07 -10.18 -32.98
N ILE A 80 -15.86 -9.26 -33.91
CA ILE A 80 -14.99 -8.09 -33.75
C ILE A 80 -15.45 -7.22 -32.60
N LYS A 81 -16.76 -6.94 -32.49
CA LYS A 81 -17.32 -6.15 -31.38
C LYS A 81 -17.16 -6.86 -30.04
N ALA A 82 -17.45 -8.16 -30.00
CA ALA A 82 -17.29 -8.99 -28.81
C ALA A 82 -15.83 -9.07 -28.35
N PHE A 83 -14.90 -9.33 -29.29
CA PHE A 83 -13.46 -9.42 -29.02
C PHE A 83 -12.92 -8.09 -28.47
N ARG A 84 -13.31 -6.96 -29.05
CA ARG A 84 -12.90 -5.62 -28.56
C ARG A 84 -13.28 -5.39 -27.09
N LEU A 85 -14.46 -5.85 -26.66
CA LEU A 85 -14.92 -5.73 -25.28
C LEU A 85 -14.25 -6.76 -24.37
N ALA A 86 -14.11 -8.01 -24.83
CA ALA A 86 -13.53 -9.11 -24.07
C ALA A 86 -12.07 -8.86 -23.73
N ASP A 87 -11.25 -8.43 -24.69
CA ASP A 87 -9.82 -8.13 -24.51
C ASP A 87 -9.61 -7.09 -23.40
N ASN A 88 -10.44 -6.05 -23.37
CA ASN A 88 -10.38 -5.05 -22.32
C ASN A 88 -10.87 -5.58 -20.96
N LYS A 89 -11.93 -6.40 -20.94
CA LYS A 89 -12.53 -6.86 -19.68
C LYS A 89 -11.73 -7.95 -19.00
N VAL A 90 -11.09 -8.84 -19.77
CA VAL A 90 -10.23 -9.90 -19.23
C VAL A 90 -9.00 -9.30 -18.55
N ALA A 91 -8.40 -8.26 -19.13
CA ALA A 91 -7.26 -7.56 -18.53
C ALA A 91 -7.58 -6.94 -17.15
N GLU A 92 -8.84 -6.57 -16.90
CA GLU A 92 -9.28 -6.04 -15.59
C GLU A 92 -9.47 -7.13 -14.51
N LYS A 93 -9.48 -8.41 -14.89
CA LYS A 93 -9.65 -9.54 -13.96
C LYS A 93 -8.33 -10.10 -13.46
N ALA A 94 -7.22 -9.71 -14.09
CA ALA A 94 -5.90 -10.11 -13.63
C ALA A 94 -5.48 -9.25 -12.44
N GLU A 95 -5.08 -9.90 -11.37
CA GLU A 95 -4.53 -9.29 -10.16
C GLU A 95 -3.05 -9.64 -10.04
N TRP A 96 -2.29 -8.74 -9.43
CA TRP A 96 -0.88 -8.99 -9.17
C TRP A 96 -0.73 -9.84 -7.89
N ASP A 97 0.04 -10.92 -7.99
CA ASP A 97 0.62 -11.52 -6.80
C ASP A 97 1.80 -10.63 -6.35
N PHE A 98 1.56 -9.79 -5.36
CA PHE A 98 2.55 -8.81 -4.91
C PHE A 98 3.81 -9.44 -4.32
N GLY A 99 3.72 -10.65 -3.76
CA GLY A 99 4.89 -11.37 -3.25
C GLY A 99 5.83 -11.86 -4.35
N PHE A 100 5.29 -12.27 -5.50
CA PHE A 100 6.09 -12.60 -6.69
C PHE A 100 6.54 -11.34 -7.42
N LEU A 101 5.66 -10.32 -7.52
CA LEU A 101 5.98 -9.06 -8.19
C LEU A 101 7.18 -8.36 -7.54
N ASP A 102 7.22 -8.30 -6.21
CA ASP A 102 8.32 -7.68 -5.46
C ASP A 102 9.66 -8.40 -5.70
N LYS A 103 9.64 -9.74 -5.76
CA LYS A 103 10.83 -10.55 -6.11
C LYS A 103 11.33 -10.26 -7.52
N GLU A 104 10.43 -10.17 -8.49
CA GLU A 104 10.78 -9.86 -9.88
C GLU A 104 11.34 -8.44 -9.99
N LEU A 105 10.70 -7.46 -9.33
CA LEU A 105 11.17 -6.07 -9.32
C LEU A 105 12.53 -5.93 -8.61
N GLY A 106 12.74 -6.64 -7.51
CA GLY A 106 14.00 -6.69 -6.78
C GLY A 106 15.17 -7.27 -7.60
N GLY A 107 14.88 -8.03 -8.67
CA GLY A 107 15.87 -8.52 -9.61
C GLY A 107 16.19 -7.57 -10.78
N ILE A 108 15.50 -6.43 -10.89
CA ILE A 108 15.65 -5.49 -12.02
C ILE A 108 16.44 -4.27 -11.58
N PHE A 109 17.75 -4.24 -11.87
CA PHE A 109 18.65 -3.17 -11.40
C PHE A 109 18.93 -2.08 -12.45
N ASN A 110 18.71 -2.36 -13.74
CA ASN A 110 19.14 -1.46 -14.82
C ASN A 110 17.97 -0.68 -15.46
N PHE A 111 16.76 -0.83 -14.94
CA PHE A 111 15.57 -0.15 -15.45
C PHE A 111 14.83 0.56 -14.32
N ASP A 112 14.43 1.79 -14.57
CA ASP A 112 13.51 2.52 -13.70
C ASP A 112 12.07 2.02 -13.95
N MET A 113 11.62 1.08 -13.13
CA MET A 113 10.30 0.48 -13.26
C MET A 113 9.16 1.47 -12.99
N GLY A 114 9.44 2.59 -12.31
CA GLY A 114 8.49 3.70 -12.14
C GLY A 114 8.02 4.29 -13.47
N LYS A 115 8.87 4.30 -14.49
CA LYS A 115 8.54 4.76 -15.84
C LYS A 115 7.49 3.89 -16.55
N PHE A 116 7.32 2.65 -16.09
CA PHE A 116 6.31 1.72 -16.60
C PHE A 116 5.06 1.64 -15.75
N GLY A 117 4.93 2.52 -14.74
CA GLY A 117 3.77 2.57 -13.85
C GLY A 117 3.92 1.75 -12.56
N PHE A 118 5.05 1.08 -12.35
CA PHE A 118 5.39 0.48 -11.05
C PHE A 118 5.97 1.56 -10.13
N ASN A 119 5.17 2.58 -9.88
CA ASN A 119 5.54 3.63 -8.94
C ASN A 119 5.20 3.16 -7.53
N PHE A 120 6.18 2.58 -6.85
CA PHE A 120 6.19 2.49 -5.40
C PHE A 120 6.59 3.83 -4.75
N MET A 121 6.80 4.86 -5.55
CA MET A 121 6.92 6.22 -5.07
C MET A 121 5.51 6.77 -4.82
N ALA A 122 5.35 7.38 -3.68
CA ALA A 122 4.14 8.07 -3.26
C ALA A 122 3.41 8.69 -4.47
N PRO A 123 2.08 8.48 -4.62
CA PRO A 123 1.32 9.19 -5.63
C PRO A 123 1.74 10.64 -5.50
N GLU A 124 2.14 11.26 -6.65
CA GLU A 124 2.39 12.70 -6.66
C GLU A 124 1.22 13.33 -5.94
N VAL A 125 1.45 13.78 -4.70
CA VAL A 125 0.49 14.60 -3.99
C VAL A 125 0.38 15.82 -4.88
N LYS A 126 -0.59 15.80 -5.82
CA LYS A 126 -0.91 16.94 -6.65
C LYS A 126 -1.00 18.06 -5.64
N LYS A 127 -0.02 18.99 -5.66
CA LYS A 127 -0.04 20.17 -4.81
C LYS A 127 -1.37 20.85 -5.10
N LYS A 128 -2.43 20.37 -4.42
CA LYS A 128 -3.70 21.05 -4.43
C LYS A 128 -3.40 22.43 -3.89
N ASN A 129 -3.69 23.42 -4.72
CA ASN A 129 -3.65 24.84 -4.38
C ASN A 129 -4.01 25.02 -2.92
N LYS A 130 -3.33 25.97 -2.22
CA LYS A 130 -3.55 26.34 -0.82
C LYS A 130 -4.96 26.00 -0.38
N LEU A 131 -5.10 24.95 0.44
CA LEU A 131 -6.39 24.50 0.93
C LEU A 131 -7.09 25.71 1.56
N ASP A 132 -8.22 26.08 1.00
CA ASP A 132 -9.09 27.12 1.57
C ASP A 132 -9.36 26.73 3.03
N THR A 133 -9.19 27.68 3.94
CA THR A 133 -9.37 27.47 5.40
C THR A 133 -10.76 26.93 5.76
N LYS A 134 -11.76 27.04 4.87
CA LYS A 134 -13.09 26.45 5.01
C LYS A 134 -13.07 24.93 4.80
N THR A 135 -12.25 24.41 3.90
CA THR A 135 -12.12 22.97 3.60
C THR A 135 -11.45 22.21 4.74
N ARG A 136 -10.58 22.83 5.53
CA ARG A 136 -9.95 22.20 6.71
C ARG A 136 -10.94 21.69 7.75
N LYS A 137 -12.07 22.38 7.93
CA LYS A 137 -13.10 21.98 8.91
C LYS A 137 -13.96 20.82 8.40
N ALA A 138 -14.15 20.71 7.09
CA ALA A 138 -14.95 19.66 6.47
C ALA A 138 -14.22 18.31 6.38
N ASN A 139 -12.86 18.32 6.39
CA ASN A 139 -12.07 17.09 6.22
C ASN A 139 -11.59 16.45 7.53
N ILE A 140 -12.31 16.67 8.61
CA ILE A 140 -11.97 16.14 9.95
C ILE A 140 -11.92 14.60 9.98
N LEU A 141 -12.74 13.93 9.14
CA LEU A 141 -12.82 12.48 9.03
C LEU A 141 -12.00 11.92 7.86
N ASN A 142 -11.17 12.73 7.21
CA ASN A 142 -10.34 12.38 6.06
C ASN A 142 -11.10 11.94 4.80
N LEU A 143 -12.42 11.99 4.76
CA LEU A 143 -13.26 11.52 3.66
C LEU A 143 -12.99 12.23 2.33
N GLU A 144 -12.54 13.49 2.38
CA GLU A 144 -12.17 14.26 1.19
C GLU A 144 -10.73 13.99 0.71
N ARG A 145 -9.87 13.42 1.59
CA ARG A 145 -8.49 13.08 1.25
C ARG A 145 -8.41 11.79 0.46
N ALA A 146 -8.99 10.73 1.02
CA ALA A 146 -9.08 9.43 0.39
C ALA A 146 -10.24 8.63 0.98
N GLN A 147 -10.79 7.72 0.18
CA GLN A 147 -11.73 6.69 0.60
C GLN A 147 -11.18 5.35 0.12
N PHE A 148 -11.07 4.40 1.03
CA PHE A 148 -10.57 3.07 0.76
C PHE A 148 -11.71 2.06 0.86
N SER A 149 -11.62 0.99 0.08
CA SER A 149 -12.51 -0.17 0.24
C SER A 149 -12.28 -0.78 1.62
N GLY A 150 -13.35 -1.16 2.28
CA GLY A 150 -13.30 -1.75 3.61
C GLY A 150 -13.81 -3.18 3.63
N VAL A 151 -13.44 -3.91 4.68
CA VAL A 151 -13.88 -5.27 4.98
C VAL A 151 -14.57 -5.34 6.33
N GLY A 152 -15.23 -6.47 6.62
CA GLY A 152 -15.94 -6.69 7.86
C GLY A 152 -17.24 -5.87 7.97
N LYS A 153 -17.79 -5.86 9.16
CA LYS A 153 -19.08 -5.21 9.46
C LYS A 153 -19.02 -3.69 9.45
N TYR A 154 -17.80 -3.14 9.62
CA TYR A 154 -17.58 -1.72 9.84
C TYR A 154 -16.77 -1.05 8.73
N ASP A 155 -16.64 -1.70 7.56
CA ASP A 155 -15.93 -1.19 6.39
C ASP A 155 -14.50 -0.73 6.73
N ILE A 156 -13.75 -1.55 7.49
CA ILE A 156 -12.38 -1.25 7.91
C ILE A 156 -11.45 -1.37 6.70
N PRO A 157 -10.66 -0.34 6.36
CA PRO A 157 -9.70 -0.40 5.24
C PRO A 157 -8.70 -1.54 5.42
N GLU A 158 -8.42 -2.29 4.35
CA GLU A 158 -7.56 -3.47 4.39
C GLU A 158 -6.08 -3.07 4.20
N ILE A 159 -5.25 -3.33 5.21
CA ILE A 159 -3.81 -3.11 5.14
C ILE A 159 -3.18 -4.20 4.26
N GLN A 160 -2.32 -3.82 3.34
CA GLN A 160 -1.60 -4.78 2.50
C GLN A 160 -0.50 -5.49 3.31
N PRO A 161 -0.27 -6.79 3.06
CA PRO A 161 0.72 -7.56 3.80
C PRO A 161 2.15 -7.12 3.49
N VAL A 162 3.01 -7.20 4.50
CA VAL A 162 4.45 -7.01 4.39
C VAL A 162 5.14 -8.35 4.58
N TYR A 163 5.81 -8.83 3.55
CA TYR A 163 6.48 -10.14 3.57
C TYR A 163 7.98 -10.02 3.84
N GLN A 164 8.58 -8.91 3.50
CA GLN A 164 10.01 -8.64 3.66
C GLN A 164 10.22 -7.22 4.15
N LEU A 165 11.30 -7.03 4.89
CA LEU A 165 11.74 -5.72 5.37
C LEU A 165 13.17 -5.47 4.94
N PRO A 166 13.56 -4.22 4.69
CA PRO A 166 14.97 -3.84 4.70
C PRO A 166 15.58 -4.15 6.08
N GLU A 167 16.89 -4.07 6.18
CA GLU A 167 17.57 -4.20 7.46
C GLU A 167 17.06 -3.13 8.45
N VAL A 168 16.53 -3.55 9.59
CA VAL A 168 16.10 -2.64 10.66
C VAL A 168 16.96 -2.90 11.87
N THR A 169 17.80 -1.94 12.23
CA THR A 169 18.74 -2.03 13.36
C THR A 169 18.31 -1.20 14.55
N ASP A 170 17.39 -0.28 14.37
CA ASP A 170 16.91 0.61 15.43
C ASP A 170 15.45 1.01 15.24
N TRP A 171 14.82 1.48 16.31
CA TRP A 171 13.43 1.95 16.34
C TRP A 171 13.31 3.27 17.07
N ILE A 172 12.51 4.20 16.51
CA ILE A 172 12.18 5.46 17.16
C ILE A 172 10.66 5.69 17.22
N PRO A 173 10.19 6.40 18.25
CA PRO A 173 8.79 6.80 18.28
C PRO A 173 8.51 7.94 17.28
N PHE A 174 7.30 7.95 16.73
CA PHE A 174 6.85 8.93 15.74
C PHE A 174 7.03 10.39 16.17
N ASP A 175 6.84 10.69 17.46
CA ASP A 175 6.96 12.06 17.99
C ASP A 175 8.39 12.64 17.85
N PHE A 176 9.41 11.80 17.61
CA PHE A 176 10.79 12.21 17.39
C PHE A 176 11.16 12.39 15.91
N VAL A 177 10.37 11.89 14.96
CA VAL A 177 10.68 11.93 13.52
C VAL A 177 11.05 13.33 13.00
N LEU A 178 10.33 14.37 13.44
CA LEU A 178 10.60 15.74 12.99
C LEU A 178 11.86 16.35 13.57
N SER A 179 12.36 15.85 14.70
CA SER A 179 13.57 16.33 15.38
C SER A 179 14.78 15.41 15.18
N ASP A 180 14.58 14.30 14.47
CA ASP A 180 15.62 13.32 14.22
C ASP A 180 16.73 13.87 13.33
N LYS A 181 17.98 13.85 13.84
CA LYS A 181 19.17 14.38 13.17
C LYS A 181 20.04 13.30 12.54
N ARG A 182 19.61 12.04 12.54
CA ARG A 182 20.32 10.94 11.92
C ARG A 182 20.56 11.18 10.45
N SER A 183 21.63 10.59 9.93
CA SER A 183 21.94 10.57 8.49
C SER A 183 20.87 9.80 7.70
N ALA A 184 20.83 9.97 6.40
CA ALA A 184 19.93 9.22 5.53
C ALA A 184 20.21 7.71 5.59
N GLU A 185 21.48 7.30 5.74
CA GLU A 185 21.86 5.90 5.89
C GLU A 185 21.33 5.30 7.19
N GLU A 186 21.45 6.00 8.33
CA GLU A 186 20.93 5.52 9.61
C GLU A 186 19.39 5.44 9.58
N LYS A 187 18.71 6.43 9.00
CA LYS A 187 17.24 6.42 8.85
C LYS A 187 16.76 5.25 7.99
N SER A 188 17.48 4.92 6.91
CA SER A 188 17.13 3.79 6.04
C SER A 188 17.23 2.43 6.73
N LYS A 189 17.83 2.36 7.92
CA LYS A 189 17.90 1.18 8.80
C LYS A 189 17.12 1.35 10.11
N THR A 190 16.28 2.36 10.20
CA THR A 190 15.49 2.66 11.40
C THR A 190 14.00 2.48 11.12
N GLY A 191 13.29 1.76 11.99
CA GLY A 191 11.84 1.67 12.00
C GLY A 191 11.19 2.79 12.84
N VAL A 192 9.98 3.18 12.49
CA VAL A 192 9.19 4.15 13.27
C VAL A 192 8.00 3.45 13.91
N HIS A 193 7.80 3.65 15.21
CA HIS A 193 6.67 3.08 15.95
C HIS A 193 5.77 4.14 16.56
N PHE A 194 4.51 3.76 16.88
CA PHE A 194 3.50 4.61 17.49
C PHE A 194 3.11 4.17 18.91
N PHE A 195 3.88 3.30 19.55
CA PHE A 195 3.65 2.86 20.93
C PHE A 195 3.94 4.00 21.92
N ARG A 196 3.11 5.00 21.90
CA ARG A 196 3.14 6.21 22.71
C ARG A 196 1.71 6.63 23.05
N ASP A 197 1.52 7.60 23.93
CA ASP A 197 0.19 8.18 24.19
C ASP A 197 -0.39 8.78 22.91
N ASP A 198 -1.67 8.56 22.62
CA ASP A 198 -2.36 8.96 21.39
C ASP A 198 -2.14 10.43 21.02
N TYR A 199 -2.16 11.34 22.00
CA TYR A 199 -1.99 12.78 21.76
C TYR A 199 -0.64 13.15 21.13
N LYS A 200 0.39 12.30 21.24
CA LYS A 200 1.73 12.51 20.67
C LYS A 200 1.75 12.28 19.17
N PHE A 201 0.82 11.48 18.66
CA PHE A 201 0.75 11.16 17.24
C PHE A 201 -0.61 11.44 16.59
N GLU A 202 -1.60 12.00 17.32
CA GLU A 202 -2.91 12.41 16.77
C GLU A 202 -2.78 13.28 15.49
N ARG A 203 -1.70 14.02 15.37
CA ARG A 203 -1.38 14.86 14.21
C ARG A 203 -1.21 14.08 12.91
N ILE A 204 -0.89 12.75 12.93
CA ILE A 204 -0.80 11.94 11.71
C ILE A 204 -2.20 11.73 11.10
N TRP A 205 -3.24 11.60 11.92
CA TRP A 205 -4.62 11.57 11.49
C TRP A 205 -5.09 12.91 10.91
N ASN A 206 -4.73 14.02 11.58
CA ASN A 206 -5.20 15.35 11.22
C ASN A 206 -4.56 15.91 9.93
N THR A 207 -3.28 15.60 9.69
CA THR A 207 -2.51 16.11 8.55
C THR A 207 -1.50 15.09 8.05
N PRO A 208 -1.92 13.89 7.57
CA PRO A 208 -1.03 12.81 7.20
C PRO A 208 -0.03 13.21 6.12
N GLU A 209 -0.43 14.05 5.17
CA GLU A 209 0.41 14.54 4.07
C GLU A 209 1.69 15.26 4.52
N LYS A 210 1.71 15.80 5.74
CA LYS A 210 2.90 16.48 6.28
C LYS A 210 3.97 15.52 6.76
N TYR A 211 3.59 14.29 7.08
CA TYR A 211 4.47 13.33 7.72
C TYR A 211 4.96 12.25 6.77
N VAL A 212 4.21 11.95 5.72
CA VAL A 212 4.53 10.88 4.76
C VAL A 212 5.91 11.09 4.13
N GLU A 213 6.23 12.30 3.66
CA GLU A 213 7.55 12.60 3.07
C GLU A 213 8.70 12.33 4.06
N LYS A 214 8.49 12.63 5.35
CA LYS A 214 9.49 12.39 6.40
C LYS A 214 9.58 10.92 6.79
N LEU A 215 8.45 10.24 6.86
CA LEU A 215 8.39 8.81 7.17
C LEU A 215 9.01 7.96 6.07
N ALA A 216 8.97 8.42 4.81
CA ALA A 216 9.61 7.75 3.68
C ALA A 216 11.16 7.72 3.76
N GLU A 217 11.77 8.49 4.66
CA GLU A 217 13.21 8.43 4.93
C GLU A 217 13.61 7.19 5.75
N TYR A 218 12.64 6.49 6.35
CA TYR A 218 12.85 5.36 7.27
C TYR A 218 12.62 4.00 6.61
N ALA A 219 13.24 2.96 7.17
CA ALA A 219 13.14 1.59 6.66
C ALA A 219 11.70 1.06 6.58
N CYS A 220 10.94 1.31 7.63
CA CYS A 220 9.53 0.94 7.74
C CYS A 220 8.84 1.77 8.83
N VAL A 221 7.52 1.69 8.83
CA VAL A 221 6.66 2.39 9.80
C VAL A 221 5.64 1.39 10.35
N LEU A 222 5.38 1.37 11.64
CA LEU A 222 4.23 0.66 12.19
C LEU A 222 2.95 1.42 11.89
N SER A 223 1.81 0.74 11.81
CA SER A 223 0.52 1.44 11.78
C SER A 223 0.27 2.18 13.11
N PRO A 224 -0.40 3.33 13.12
CA PRO A 224 -0.67 4.06 14.36
C PRO A 224 -1.44 3.22 15.39
N ASP A 225 -0.96 3.17 16.62
CA ASP A 225 -1.58 2.40 17.71
C ASP A 225 -2.63 3.25 18.47
N PHE A 226 -3.66 3.73 17.76
CA PHE A 226 -4.79 4.41 18.41
C PHE A 226 -5.49 3.50 19.40
N SER A 227 -5.50 3.91 20.65
CA SER A 227 -5.91 3.07 21.78
C SER A 227 -7.42 2.74 21.79
N PRO A 228 -7.82 1.48 21.74
CA PRO A 228 -9.20 1.06 21.93
C PRO A 228 -9.45 0.76 23.40
N TYR A 229 -9.38 1.77 24.29
CA TYR A 229 -9.58 1.55 25.73
C TYR A 229 -10.95 0.95 26.03
N GLY A 230 -10.99 -0.08 26.89
CA GLY A 230 -12.22 -0.83 27.22
C GLY A 230 -13.30 -0.01 27.94
N ASP A 231 -12.94 1.10 28.59
CA ASP A 231 -13.84 2.05 29.20
C ASP A 231 -14.43 3.08 28.22
N MET A 232 -13.93 3.13 26.98
CA MET A 232 -14.53 3.95 25.93
C MET A 232 -15.80 3.32 25.35
N PRO A 233 -16.75 4.15 24.87
CA PRO A 233 -17.88 3.63 24.08
C PRO A 233 -17.39 2.80 22.89
N MET A 234 -18.07 1.67 22.58
CA MET A 234 -17.70 0.78 21.48
C MET A 234 -17.53 1.51 20.15
N ALA A 235 -18.39 2.48 19.87
CA ALA A 235 -18.27 3.32 18.65
C ALA A 235 -16.92 4.05 18.55
N THR A 236 -16.38 4.49 19.68
CA THR A 236 -15.06 5.17 19.73
C THR A 236 -13.93 4.16 19.52
N GLN A 237 -14.04 2.95 20.10
CA GLN A 237 -13.06 1.90 19.91
C GLN A 237 -12.98 1.47 18.44
N ILE A 238 -14.14 1.25 17.79
CA ILE A 238 -14.24 0.92 16.35
C ILE A 238 -13.70 2.08 15.51
N PHE A 239 -13.99 3.34 15.87
CA PHE A 239 -13.45 4.51 15.17
C PHE A 239 -11.93 4.60 15.29
N ASN A 240 -11.33 4.27 16.45
CA ASN A 240 -9.89 4.21 16.61
C ASN A 240 -9.26 3.12 15.74
N HIS A 241 -9.89 1.96 15.64
CA HIS A 241 -9.49 0.89 14.73
C HIS A 241 -9.60 1.33 13.26
N TYR A 242 -10.71 1.95 12.85
CA TYR A 242 -10.88 2.50 11.50
C TYR A 242 -9.79 3.51 11.15
N ARG A 243 -9.51 4.51 12.01
CA ARG A 243 -8.51 5.54 11.71
C ARG A 243 -7.08 5.01 11.70
N LYS A 244 -6.76 3.97 12.49
CA LYS A 244 -5.50 3.23 12.41
C LYS A 244 -5.31 2.67 11.00
N HIS A 245 -6.30 1.94 10.52
CA HIS A 245 -6.29 1.32 9.20
C HIS A 245 -6.27 2.36 8.08
N TRP A 246 -7.09 3.39 8.20
CA TRP A 246 -7.11 4.46 7.20
C TRP A 246 -5.74 5.11 7.03
N VAL A 247 -5.05 5.44 8.13
CA VAL A 247 -3.71 6.04 8.08
C VAL A 247 -2.69 5.06 7.53
N ALA A 248 -2.76 3.79 7.91
CA ALA A 248 -1.86 2.75 7.43
C ALA A 248 -1.97 2.58 5.90
N VAL A 249 -3.19 2.42 5.39
CA VAL A 249 -3.45 2.31 3.94
C VAL A 249 -3.04 3.59 3.21
N TYR A 250 -3.33 4.76 3.76
CA TYR A 250 -2.88 6.04 3.19
C TYR A 250 -1.35 6.10 3.07
N MET A 251 -0.61 5.67 4.09
CA MET A 251 0.85 5.59 4.04
C MET A 251 1.34 4.57 3.02
N GLN A 252 0.68 3.40 2.91
CA GLN A 252 1.00 2.39 1.87
C GLN A 252 0.75 2.92 0.46
N GLU A 253 -0.36 3.60 0.22
CA GLU A 253 -0.66 4.28 -1.05
C GLU A 253 0.39 5.35 -1.40
N CYS A 254 1.04 5.91 -0.38
CA CYS A 254 2.17 6.83 -0.53
C CYS A 254 3.52 6.11 -0.67
N GLY A 255 3.56 4.78 -0.78
CA GLY A 255 4.76 3.99 -1.03
C GLY A 255 5.58 3.63 0.22
N LEU A 256 5.04 3.82 1.42
CA LEU A 256 5.73 3.43 2.65
C LEU A 256 5.52 1.94 2.95
N THR A 257 6.55 1.29 3.47
CA THR A 257 6.43 -0.05 4.07
C THR A 257 5.78 0.08 5.44
N VAL A 258 4.50 -0.32 5.56
CA VAL A 258 3.72 -0.17 6.81
C VAL A 258 3.42 -1.53 7.40
N ILE A 259 3.97 -1.80 8.58
CA ILE A 259 3.74 -3.02 9.35
C ILE A 259 2.50 -2.82 10.22
N PRO A 260 1.48 -3.68 10.12
CA PRO A 260 0.27 -3.57 10.95
C PRO A 260 0.57 -3.78 12.43
N THR A 261 0.02 -2.93 13.27
CA THR A 261 0.02 -3.06 14.73
C THR A 261 -1.28 -3.71 15.17
N ILE A 262 -1.19 -4.88 15.77
CA ILE A 262 -2.37 -5.63 16.23
C ILE A 262 -2.74 -5.18 17.64
N ARG A 263 -4.01 -4.84 17.86
CA ARG A 263 -4.50 -4.39 19.16
C ARG A 263 -5.97 -4.71 19.34
N ALA A 264 -6.30 -5.54 20.34
CA ALA A 264 -7.64 -5.69 20.88
C ALA A 264 -7.87 -4.70 22.04
N SER A 265 -9.13 -4.53 22.41
CA SER A 265 -9.51 -3.82 23.63
C SER A 265 -9.59 -4.81 24.81
N THR A 266 -9.62 -4.29 26.03
CA THR A 266 -10.03 -5.07 27.21
C THR A 266 -11.54 -5.36 27.25
N ASP A 267 -12.33 -4.74 26.38
CA ASP A 267 -13.73 -5.10 26.14
C ASP A 267 -13.79 -6.34 25.23
N GLU A 268 -14.32 -7.45 25.74
CA GLU A 268 -14.40 -8.72 24.98
C GLU A 268 -15.11 -8.60 23.63
N ARG A 269 -16.03 -7.66 23.47
CA ARG A 269 -16.72 -7.41 22.20
C ARG A 269 -15.79 -6.94 21.09
N SER A 270 -14.57 -6.49 21.42
CA SER A 270 -13.57 -6.09 20.44
C SER A 270 -13.08 -7.28 19.61
N PHE A 271 -13.12 -8.48 20.15
CA PHE A 271 -12.69 -9.70 19.46
C PHE A 271 -13.56 -10.05 18.24
N ASP A 272 -14.72 -9.43 18.10
CA ASP A 272 -15.58 -9.59 16.94
C ASP A 272 -15.09 -8.80 15.71
N TRP A 273 -14.15 -7.82 15.89
CA TRP A 273 -13.77 -6.90 14.82
C TRP A 273 -12.30 -6.47 14.82
N TYR A 274 -11.51 -6.69 15.88
CA TYR A 274 -10.15 -6.12 15.98
C TYR A 274 -9.17 -6.66 14.94
N LEU A 275 -9.49 -7.76 14.26
CA LEU A 275 -8.72 -8.29 13.13
C LEU A 275 -9.31 -7.91 11.76
N ASP A 276 -10.43 -7.19 11.71
CA ASP A 276 -10.96 -6.70 10.44
C ASP A 276 -9.93 -5.79 9.78
N GLY A 277 -9.62 -6.04 8.50
CA GLY A 277 -8.65 -5.29 7.73
C GLY A 277 -7.17 -5.64 7.99
N GLU A 278 -6.88 -6.55 8.92
CA GLU A 278 -5.51 -7.01 9.16
C GLU A 278 -5.08 -8.08 8.14
N PRO A 279 -3.86 -7.99 7.59
CA PRO A 279 -3.40 -8.91 6.56
C PRO A 279 -2.96 -10.26 7.14
N LYS A 280 -3.23 -11.34 6.41
CA LYS A 280 -2.71 -12.69 6.71
C LYS A 280 -1.29 -12.87 6.18
N HIS A 281 -0.54 -13.75 6.84
CA HIS A 281 0.83 -14.13 6.46
C HIS A 281 1.81 -12.94 6.37
N SER A 282 1.50 -11.85 7.05
CA SER A 282 2.32 -10.63 7.08
C SER A 282 3.31 -10.63 8.24
N ILE A 283 4.27 -9.72 8.18
CA ILE A 283 4.98 -9.24 9.35
C ILE A 283 4.02 -8.34 10.13
N VAL A 284 3.93 -8.53 11.45
CA VAL A 284 3.03 -7.76 12.32
C VAL A 284 3.77 -7.23 13.55
N ALA A 285 3.17 -6.27 14.25
CA ALA A 285 3.67 -5.77 15.53
C ALA A 285 2.58 -5.85 16.61
N ILE A 286 2.97 -6.11 17.85
CA ILE A 286 2.10 -6.10 19.01
C ILE A 286 2.85 -5.48 20.20
N SER A 287 2.14 -4.90 21.16
CA SER A 287 2.72 -4.29 22.35
C SER A 287 2.41 -5.07 23.61
N THR A 288 3.40 -5.19 24.49
CA THR A 288 3.22 -5.64 25.86
C THR A 288 3.30 -4.47 26.87
N MET A 289 3.18 -3.24 26.38
CA MET A 289 3.16 -2.07 27.25
C MET A 289 1.94 -2.16 28.19
N TRP A 290 2.16 -1.99 29.48
CA TRP A 290 1.18 -2.14 30.56
C TRP A 290 0.73 -3.60 30.84
N VAL A 291 1.23 -4.58 30.09
CA VAL A 291 0.94 -5.99 30.31
C VAL A 291 2.00 -6.59 31.24
N LYS A 292 1.57 -7.01 32.42
CA LYS A 292 2.42 -7.77 33.34
C LYS A 292 1.75 -9.11 33.61
N GLU A 293 2.52 -10.20 33.61
CA GLU A 293 2.01 -11.57 33.87
C GLU A 293 1.19 -11.70 35.16
N SER A 294 1.41 -10.81 36.12
CA SER A 294 0.70 -10.77 37.41
C SER A 294 -0.60 -9.94 37.40
N THR A 295 -1.01 -9.39 36.28
CA THR A 295 -2.20 -8.51 36.18
C THR A 295 -3.38 -9.18 35.52
N GLU A 296 -4.59 -8.69 35.80
CA GLU A 296 -5.83 -9.15 35.18
C GLU A 296 -5.89 -8.90 33.66
N ILE A 297 -5.01 -8.03 33.14
CA ILE A 297 -4.91 -7.71 31.70
C ILE A 297 -4.18 -8.83 30.96
N PHE A 298 -3.29 -9.58 31.61
CA PHE A 298 -2.46 -10.58 30.96
C PHE A 298 -3.25 -11.68 30.24
N PRO A 299 -4.29 -12.29 30.81
CA PRO A 299 -5.10 -13.28 30.11
C PRO A 299 -5.81 -12.74 28.87
N ILE A 300 -6.20 -11.47 28.88
CA ILE A 300 -6.83 -10.80 27.72
C ILE A 300 -5.79 -10.64 26.61
N TRP A 301 -4.60 -10.15 26.94
CA TRP A 301 -3.50 -10.02 25.99
C TRP A 301 -3.05 -11.38 25.44
N GLU A 302 -2.99 -12.42 26.26
CA GLU A 302 -2.66 -13.78 25.84
C GLU A 302 -3.67 -14.30 24.82
N ARG A 303 -4.96 -14.08 25.06
CA ARG A 303 -6.03 -14.40 24.11
C ARG A 303 -5.91 -13.59 22.82
N GLU A 304 -5.61 -12.28 22.91
CA GLU A 304 -5.36 -11.42 21.75
C GLU A 304 -4.21 -11.98 20.91
N TYR A 305 -3.09 -12.30 21.54
CA TYR A 305 -1.93 -12.88 20.89
C TYR A 305 -2.26 -14.22 20.20
N GLN A 306 -2.91 -15.14 20.91
CA GLN A 306 -3.26 -16.46 20.36
C GLN A 306 -4.27 -16.33 19.20
N THR A 307 -5.29 -15.48 19.33
CA THR A 307 -6.27 -15.26 18.27
C THR A 307 -5.59 -14.66 17.01
N MET A 308 -4.64 -13.75 17.20
CA MET A 308 -3.83 -13.18 16.10
C MET A 308 -3.02 -14.29 15.40
N ILE A 309 -2.34 -15.17 16.14
CA ILE A 309 -1.57 -16.30 15.58
C ILE A 309 -2.49 -17.20 14.74
N ASP A 310 -3.61 -17.60 15.31
CA ASP A 310 -4.52 -18.58 14.72
C ASP A 310 -5.28 -18.03 13.49
N ALA A 311 -5.55 -16.73 13.46
CA ALA A 311 -6.29 -16.10 12.37
C ALA A 311 -5.41 -15.53 11.26
N LEU A 312 -4.28 -14.93 11.60
CA LEU A 312 -3.42 -14.21 10.64
C LEU A 312 -2.22 -15.02 10.20
N HIS A 313 -1.77 -16.03 10.93
CA HIS A 313 -0.56 -16.83 10.65
C HIS A 313 0.66 -15.95 10.30
N PRO A 314 1.06 -15.00 11.17
CA PRO A 314 2.10 -14.03 10.85
C PRO A 314 3.44 -14.71 10.56
N GLN A 315 4.22 -14.18 9.62
CA GLN A 315 5.55 -14.70 9.30
C GLN A 315 6.62 -14.22 10.28
N LYS A 316 6.44 -13.04 10.84
CA LYS A 316 7.31 -12.44 11.86
C LYS A 316 6.49 -11.53 12.77
N ILE A 317 6.86 -11.48 14.04
CA ILE A 317 6.19 -10.67 15.04
C ILE A 317 7.20 -9.76 15.72
N PHE A 318 6.98 -8.45 15.61
CA PHE A 318 7.66 -7.48 16.47
C PHE A 318 6.89 -7.32 17.78
N ILE A 319 7.56 -7.44 18.90
CA ILE A 319 6.97 -7.22 20.23
C ILE A 319 7.62 -6.00 20.89
N TYR A 320 6.84 -4.93 21.05
CA TYR A 320 7.27 -3.74 21.78
C TYR A 320 7.14 -3.95 23.29
N GLY A 321 8.26 -3.93 24.00
CA GLY A 321 8.34 -4.15 25.43
C GLY A 321 8.95 -5.50 25.80
N LYS A 322 8.57 -6.07 26.93
CA LYS A 322 9.08 -7.37 27.39
C LYS A 322 8.31 -8.51 26.70
N ILE A 323 9.05 -9.50 26.21
CA ILE A 323 8.45 -10.72 25.68
C ILE A 323 8.03 -11.61 26.86
N PRO A 324 6.73 -11.94 27.01
CA PRO A 324 6.26 -12.85 28.05
C PRO A 324 6.84 -14.27 27.89
N SER A 325 7.00 -14.97 29.00
CA SER A 325 7.68 -16.29 29.05
C SER A 325 6.94 -17.40 28.28
N ASN A 326 5.62 -17.26 28.10
CA ASN A 326 4.74 -18.23 27.42
C ASN A 326 4.59 -17.97 25.92
N VAL A 327 5.14 -16.89 25.39
CA VAL A 327 5.10 -16.56 23.97
C VAL A 327 5.99 -17.52 23.19
N LYS A 328 5.36 -18.24 22.23
CA LYS A 328 6.04 -19.19 21.36
C LYS A 328 5.73 -18.87 19.91
N HIS A 329 6.74 -18.43 19.18
CA HIS A 329 6.70 -18.27 17.73
C HIS A 329 8.12 -18.37 17.19
N GLU A 330 8.30 -18.93 16.00
CA GLU A 330 9.63 -19.19 15.43
C GLU A 330 10.41 -17.91 15.09
N ASN A 331 9.69 -16.81 14.80
CA ASN A 331 10.29 -15.56 14.34
C ASN A 331 9.73 -14.36 15.12
N ILE A 332 10.30 -14.10 16.28
CA ILE A 332 9.97 -12.96 17.15
C ILE A 332 11.18 -12.05 17.28
N GLU A 333 10.94 -10.76 17.14
CA GLU A 333 11.94 -9.73 17.40
C GLU A 333 11.41 -8.70 18.40
N ARG A 334 12.23 -8.35 19.38
CA ARG A 334 11.87 -7.37 20.40
C ARG A 334 12.16 -5.95 19.90
N ILE A 335 11.19 -5.07 20.04
CA ILE A 335 11.40 -3.61 19.98
C ILE A 335 11.59 -3.14 21.44
N GLU A 336 12.74 -2.59 21.76
CA GLU A 336 13.01 -2.08 23.09
C GLU A 336 12.15 -0.86 23.42
N ASN A 337 11.71 -0.78 24.68
CA ASN A 337 10.97 0.40 25.13
C ASN A 337 11.91 1.61 25.11
N PHE A 338 11.47 2.67 24.43
CA PHE A 338 12.25 3.89 24.26
C PHE A 338 12.73 4.50 25.58
N SER A 339 11.96 4.37 26.65
CA SER A 339 12.36 4.83 27.98
C SER A 339 13.49 3.97 28.57
N GLU A 340 13.45 2.65 28.41
CA GLU A 340 14.51 1.75 28.87
C GLU A 340 15.82 2.04 28.14
N LYS A 341 15.76 2.24 26.82
CA LYS A 341 16.94 2.55 26.01
C LYS A 341 17.62 3.86 26.42
N ARG A 342 16.84 4.89 26.70
CA ARG A 342 17.37 6.20 27.11
C ARG A 342 18.05 6.17 28.49
N TRP A 343 17.58 5.34 29.41
CA TRP A 343 18.24 5.20 30.72
C TRP A 343 19.54 4.41 30.64
N SER A 344 19.62 3.40 29.75
CA SER A 344 20.86 2.64 29.55
C SER A 344 21.97 3.45 28.85
N GLU A 345 21.65 4.50 28.11
CA GLU A 345 22.61 5.42 27.45
C GLU A 345 23.12 6.53 28.41
N VAL A 346 22.43 6.77 29.53
CA VAL A 346 22.83 7.80 30.54
C VAL A 346 23.76 7.24 31.59
N ASP A 347 23.82 5.90 31.76
CA ASP A 347 24.69 5.23 32.73
C ASP A 347 26.06 4.82 32.14
N LEU A 348 26.41 5.31 30.93
CA LEU A 348 27.72 5.19 30.29
C LEU A 348 28.38 6.58 30.13
#